data_9f92925d09bc49895fa685d80b8429dc
#
_entry.id   9f92925d09bc49895fa685d80b8429dc
#
_cell.length_a   1.000
_cell.length_b   1.000
_cell.length_c   1.000
_cell.angle_alpha   90.00
_cell.angle_beta   90.00
_cell.angle_gamma   90.00
#
_symmetry.space_group_name_H-M   'P 1'
#
loop_
_entity.id
_entity.type
_entity.pdbx_description
1 polymer ?
#
loop_
_entity_poly.entity_id
_entity_poly.type
_entity_poly.pdbx_seq_one_letter_code
_entity_poly.pdbx_strand_id
1 'polypeptide(L)'
;MNENLFRTQFDQLETTEKQALMERLAARYNMTFLGLHTFDRWGQNCTTGIFEKDSREYVFVPGDTVTLGWERFAIGLSQDSREELDYLFQEWEMEQDPEEMIRESMAPVRQAAIGPMLVGRELEELCWELVTMDDPRLTAHPDWLKQFREFAWSDLDSLTMHQSARIERTEKGFQICIYNRTDYDELLAGLEKQGLSLPTADEWAYLCGGGCRTLFPWGDGMDYSMHLHHFESPEDEDKPFDM
;
A
#
# COMPACT_ATOMS: atom_id res chain seq x y z
N MET A 1 -7.61 25.08 16.50
CA MET A 1 -7.82 24.95 15.03
C MET A 1 -7.62 23.51 14.52
N ASN A 2 -7.55 22.51 15.42
CA ASN A 2 -7.28 21.10 15.07
C ASN A 2 -8.49 20.16 15.28
N GLU A 3 -9.62 20.66 15.78
CA GLU A 3 -10.74 19.80 16.19
C GLU A 3 -11.43 19.09 15.03
N ASN A 4 -11.47 19.69 13.85
CA ASN A 4 -12.14 19.13 12.67
C ASN A 4 -11.28 18.13 11.84
N LEU A 5 -10.09 17.78 12.30
CA LEU A 5 -9.20 16.83 11.62
C LEU A 5 -9.36 15.40 12.14
N PHE A 6 -10.12 15.20 13.21
CA PHE A 6 -10.37 13.88 13.77
C PHE A 6 -11.73 13.34 13.29
N ARG A 7 -11.80 12.03 13.10
CA ARG A 7 -12.91 11.29 12.50
C ARG A 7 -14.28 11.76 13.02
N THR A 8 -14.44 11.81 14.35
CA THR A 8 -15.73 12.17 14.97
C THR A 8 -16.27 13.54 14.54
N GLN A 9 -15.41 14.54 14.40
CA GLN A 9 -15.77 15.88 13.94
C GLN A 9 -15.77 15.99 12.42
N PHE A 10 -14.79 15.35 11.78
CA PHE A 10 -14.63 15.38 10.33
C PHE A 10 -15.82 14.79 9.58
N ASP A 11 -16.36 13.67 10.06
CA ASP A 11 -17.49 12.99 9.43
C ASP A 11 -18.80 13.81 9.54
N GLN A 12 -18.88 14.74 10.51
CA GLN A 12 -20.02 15.64 10.69
C GLN A 12 -19.98 16.89 9.79
N LEU A 13 -18.84 17.15 9.14
CA LEU A 13 -18.70 18.32 8.28
C LEU A 13 -19.52 18.15 7.00
N GLU A 14 -20.18 19.21 6.60
CA GLU A 14 -20.79 19.31 5.28
C GLU A 14 -19.73 19.31 4.17
N THR A 15 -20.11 18.90 2.97
CA THR A 15 -19.20 18.80 1.82
C THR A 15 -18.42 20.10 1.57
N THR A 16 -19.07 21.24 1.69
CA THR A 16 -18.44 22.55 1.53
C THR A 16 -17.42 22.88 2.62
N GLU A 17 -17.65 22.42 3.84
CA GLU A 17 -16.74 22.59 4.96
C GLU A 17 -15.53 21.68 4.82
N LYS A 18 -15.75 20.42 4.39
CA LYS A 18 -14.66 19.47 4.04
C LYS A 18 -13.78 20.07 2.95
N GLN A 19 -14.39 20.56 1.86
CA GLN A 19 -13.63 21.17 0.77
C GLN A 19 -12.77 22.34 1.26
N ALA A 20 -13.37 23.30 2.01
CA ALA A 20 -12.62 24.44 2.55
C ALA A 20 -11.50 24.02 3.52
N LEU A 21 -11.69 22.91 4.25
CA LEU A 21 -10.66 22.35 5.11
C LEU A 21 -9.51 21.75 4.28
N MET A 22 -9.81 20.98 3.23
CA MET A 22 -8.81 20.39 2.34
C MET A 22 -8.02 21.46 1.57
N GLU A 23 -8.67 22.50 1.07
CA GLU A 23 -8.00 23.64 0.44
C GLU A 23 -6.98 24.34 1.37
N ARG A 24 -7.33 24.46 2.67
CA ARG A 24 -6.39 25.00 3.67
C ARG A 24 -5.20 24.08 3.93
N LEU A 25 -5.43 22.75 3.94
CA LEU A 25 -4.35 21.77 4.07
C LEU A 25 -3.43 21.80 2.85
N ALA A 26 -4.00 21.87 1.64
CA ALA A 26 -3.25 22.00 0.40
C ALA A 26 -2.31 23.22 0.45
N ALA A 27 -2.83 24.38 0.82
CA ALA A 27 -2.03 25.58 0.95
C ALA A 27 -0.93 25.45 2.04
N ARG A 28 -1.26 24.81 3.16
CA ARG A 28 -0.30 24.62 4.27
C ARG A 28 0.90 23.72 3.89
N TYR A 29 0.65 22.66 3.13
CA TYR A 29 1.66 21.65 2.78
C TYR A 29 2.22 21.85 1.36
N ASN A 30 1.85 22.93 0.69
CA ASN A 30 2.25 23.24 -0.69
C ASN A 30 1.92 22.07 -1.64
N MET A 31 0.66 21.65 -1.62
CA MET A 31 0.09 20.58 -2.45
C MET A 31 -1.02 21.16 -3.32
N THR A 32 -1.35 20.49 -4.42
CA THR A 32 -2.53 20.77 -5.23
C THR A 32 -3.70 19.96 -4.69
N PHE A 33 -4.82 20.60 -4.34
CA PHE A 33 -6.03 19.89 -4.00
C PHE A 33 -6.75 19.47 -5.29
N LEU A 34 -6.95 18.18 -5.51
CA LEU A 34 -7.59 17.64 -6.70
C LEU A 34 -9.11 17.53 -6.57
N GLY A 35 -9.63 17.45 -5.34
CA GLY A 35 -11.05 17.36 -5.05
C GLY A 35 -11.37 16.43 -3.88
N LEU A 36 -12.66 16.35 -3.56
CA LEU A 36 -13.16 15.36 -2.61
C LEU A 36 -13.48 14.06 -3.35
N HIS A 37 -13.15 12.93 -2.74
CA HIS A 37 -13.50 11.60 -3.19
C HIS A 37 -14.18 10.82 -2.08
N THR A 38 -15.14 9.97 -2.43
CA THR A 38 -15.80 9.08 -1.48
C THR A 38 -15.29 7.67 -1.68
N PHE A 39 -14.61 7.17 -0.67
CA PHE A 39 -14.21 5.77 -0.59
C PHE A 39 -15.33 4.99 0.08
N ASP A 40 -15.80 3.94 -0.56
CA ASP A 40 -16.86 3.06 -0.06
C ASP A 40 -16.49 1.62 -0.37
N ARG A 41 -15.85 0.96 0.58
CA ARG A 41 -15.36 -0.40 0.42
C ARG A 41 -15.40 -1.15 1.75
N TRP A 42 -15.72 -2.43 1.69
CA TRP A 42 -15.74 -3.34 2.86
C TRP A 42 -16.52 -2.81 4.07
N GLY A 43 -17.62 -2.10 3.81
CA GLY A 43 -18.46 -1.52 4.86
C GLY A 43 -17.89 -0.26 5.48
N GLN A 44 -16.79 0.27 4.98
CA GLN A 44 -16.24 1.57 5.37
C GLN A 44 -16.63 2.62 4.35
N ASN A 45 -17.00 3.81 4.81
CA ASN A 45 -17.31 4.95 3.97
C ASN A 45 -16.60 6.20 4.49
N CYS A 46 -15.88 6.89 3.62
CA CYS A 46 -15.23 8.15 3.97
C CYS A 46 -15.18 9.07 2.76
N THR A 47 -15.74 10.27 2.88
CA THR A 47 -15.54 11.34 1.90
C THR A 47 -14.42 12.26 2.36
N THR A 48 -13.31 12.26 1.64
CA THR A 48 -12.08 12.99 2.03
C THR A 48 -11.38 13.61 0.82
N GLY A 49 -10.28 14.34 1.05
CA GLY A 49 -9.54 15.06 0.02
C GLY A 49 -8.43 14.25 -0.62
N ILE A 50 -8.32 14.39 -1.95
CA ILE A 50 -7.18 13.92 -2.73
C ILE A 50 -6.30 15.11 -3.08
N PHE A 51 -5.00 14.90 -3.00
CA PHE A 51 -3.97 15.92 -3.23
C PHE A 51 -2.91 15.41 -4.17
N GLU A 52 -2.22 16.32 -4.83
CA GLU A 52 -1.04 16.03 -5.64
C GLU A 52 0.15 16.85 -5.17
N LYS A 53 1.32 16.23 -5.09
CA LYS A 53 2.61 16.89 -4.92
C LYS A 53 3.69 16.06 -5.61
N ASP A 54 4.52 16.73 -6.40
CA ASP A 54 5.64 16.12 -7.13
C ASP A 54 5.21 14.89 -7.98
N SER A 55 4.02 15.01 -8.64
CA SER A 55 3.38 13.96 -9.46
C SER A 55 2.95 12.70 -8.69
N ARG A 56 2.80 12.80 -7.38
CA ARG A 56 2.30 11.73 -6.48
C ARG A 56 0.98 12.15 -5.87
N GLU A 57 0.07 11.22 -5.78
CA GLU A 57 -1.21 11.44 -5.12
C GLU A 57 -1.13 11.11 -3.63
N TYR A 58 -1.84 11.90 -2.85
CA TYR A 58 -2.00 11.74 -1.41
C TYR A 58 -3.47 11.81 -1.03
N VAL A 59 -3.85 11.08 0.00
CA VAL A 59 -5.19 11.13 0.58
C VAL A 59 -5.12 11.67 2.01
N PHE A 60 -6.10 12.47 2.40
CA PHE A 60 -6.23 12.87 3.80
C PHE A 60 -6.94 11.77 4.59
N VAL A 61 -6.29 11.31 5.65
CA VAL A 61 -6.84 10.33 6.61
C VAL A 61 -7.10 11.07 7.92
N PRO A 62 -8.38 11.16 8.36
CA PRO A 62 -8.72 11.77 9.64
C PRO A 62 -8.08 11.01 10.81
N GLY A 63 -7.62 11.74 11.82
CA GLY A 63 -7.14 11.12 13.05
C GLY A 63 -8.26 10.41 13.80
N ASP A 64 -7.93 9.37 14.56
CA ASP A 64 -8.92 8.60 15.32
C ASP A 64 -8.29 7.95 16.56
N THR A 65 -9.15 7.48 17.47
CA THR A 65 -8.75 6.58 18.57
C THR A 65 -9.36 5.22 18.30
N VAL A 66 -8.53 4.27 17.94
CA VAL A 66 -8.96 2.98 17.41
C VAL A 66 -8.46 1.82 18.27
N THR A 67 -9.16 0.69 18.16
CA THR A 67 -8.66 -0.58 18.67
C THR A 67 -7.97 -1.30 17.52
N LEU A 68 -6.71 -1.63 17.68
CA LEU A 68 -5.92 -2.43 16.74
C LEU A 68 -5.69 -3.84 17.30
N GLY A 69 -5.32 -4.77 16.43
CA GLY A 69 -5.09 -6.17 16.79
C GLY A 69 -6.37 -7.00 16.91
N TRP A 70 -6.23 -8.28 17.13
CA TRP A 70 -7.32 -9.26 17.12
C TRP A 70 -7.20 -10.23 18.29
N GLU A 71 -8.35 -10.62 18.85
CA GLU A 71 -8.43 -11.57 19.95
C GLU A 71 -8.59 -13.01 19.46
N ARG A 72 -9.18 -13.18 18.28
CA ARG A 72 -9.53 -14.49 17.73
C ARG A 72 -9.70 -14.45 16.22
N PHE A 73 -9.49 -15.60 15.61
CA PHE A 73 -9.87 -15.89 14.23
C PHE A 73 -11.31 -16.41 14.23
N ALA A 74 -12.29 -15.49 14.15
CA ALA A 74 -13.69 -15.79 14.50
C ALA A 74 -14.39 -16.73 13.50
N ILE A 75 -14.14 -16.58 12.20
CA ILE A 75 -14.72 -17.42 11.15
C ILE A 75 -13.83 -18.63 10.84
N GLY A 76 -12.52 -18.45 10.93
CA GLY A 76 -11.54 -19.48 10.60
C GLY A 76 -11.24 -19.56 9.11
N LEU A 77 -10.63 -20.66 8.70
CA LEU A 77 -10.33 -20.96 7.30
C LEU A 77 -11.58 -21.49 6.59
N SER A 78 -11.76 -21.10 5.32
CA SER A 78 -12.68 -21.83 4.43
C SER A 78 -12.22 -23.26 4.24
N GLN A 79 -13.11 -24.15 3.78
CA GLN A 79 -12.75 -25.55 3.55
C GLN A 79 -11.60 -25.67 2.54
N ASP A 80 -11.68 -24.93 1.42
CA ASP A 80 -10.67 -24.96 0.36
C ASP A 80 -9.33 -24.44 0.87
N SER A 81 -9.33 -23.34 1.64
CA SER A 81 -8.10 -22.79 2.24
C SER A 81 -7.48 -23.76 3.25
N ARG A 82 -8.30 -24.49 4.01
CA ARG A 82 -7.79 -25.49 4.94
C ARG A 82 -7.15 -26.65 4.20
N GLU A 83 -7.81 -27.20 3.19
CA GLU A 83 -7.28 -28.32 2.39
C GLU A 83 -5.95 -27.95 1.73
N GLU A 84 -5.84 -26.73 1.19
CA GLU A 84 -4.60 -26.22 0.60
C GLU A 84 -3.48 -26.07 1.64
N LEU A 85 -3.78 -25.46 2.78
CA LEU A 85 -2.78 -25.29 3.84
C LEU A 85 -2.39 -26.63 4.49
N ASP A 86 -3.33 -27.53 4.71
CA ASP A 86 -3.04 -28.88 5.24
C ASP A 86 -2.10 -29.64 4.28
N TYR A 87 -2.30 -29.49 2.97
CA TYR A 87 -1.40 -30.05 1.97
C TYR A 87 0.01 -29.47 2.06
N LEU A 88 0.13 -28.14 2.12
CA LEU A 88 1.42 -27.45 2.23
C LEU A 88 2.14 -27.78 3.54
N PHE A 89 1.41 -27.84 4.65
CA PHE A 89 1.96 -28.20 5.95
C PHE A 89 2.47 -29.64 5.98
N GLN A 90 1.78 -30.56 5.29
CA GLN A 90 2.22 -31.93 5.10
C GLN A 90 3.51 -32.00 4.25
N GLU A 91 3.56 -31.25 3.14
CA GLU A 91 4.75 -31.19 2.27
C GLU A 91 5.97 -30.62 2.99
N TRP A 92 5.77 -29.65 3.88
CA TRP A 92 6.83 -29.02 4.67
C TRP A 92 7.11 -29.71 6.01
N GLU A 93 6.47 -30.86 6.27
CA GLU A 93 6.61 -31.63 7.50
C GLU A 93 6.32 -30.78 8.78
N MET A 94 5.36 -29.83 8.69
CA MET A 94 4.92 -29.01 9.81
C MET A 94 3.89 -29.78 10.64
N GLU A 95 4.10 -29.84 11.96
CA GLU A 95 3.20 -30.54 12.88
C GLU A 95 2.07 -29.66 13.44
N GLN A 96 2.19 -28.32 13.27
CA GLN A 96 1.26 -27.34 13.81
C GLN A 96 -0.03 -27.27 12.94
N ASP A 97 -1.16 -27.04 13.59
CA ASP A 97 -2.42 -26.73 12.89
C ASP A 97 -2.35 -25.36 12.22
N PRO A 98 -2.74 -25.19 10.93
CA PRO A 98 -2.69 -23.93 10.24
C PRO A 98 -3.44 -22.79 10.93
N GLU A 99 -4.63 -23.04 11.49
CA GLU A 99 -5.38 -22.02 12.21
C GLU A 99 -4.71 -21.61 13.52
N GLU A 100 -4.05 -22.54 14.19
CA GLU A 100 -3.29 -22.24 15.41
C GLU A 100 -2.10 -21.33 15.09
N MET A 101 -1.38 -21.58 14.01
CA MET A 101 -0.30 -20.73 13.53
C MET A 101 -0.80 -19.32 13.22
N ILE A 102 -1.95 -19.18 12.56
CA ILE A 102 -2.55 -17.87 12.26
C ILE A 102 -2.90 -17.15 13.57
N ARG A 103 -3.53 -17.83 14.54
CA ARG A 103 -3.86 -17.25 15.85
C ARG A 103 -2.65 -16.77 16.61
N GLU A 104 -1.57 -17.54 16.61
CA GLU A 104 -0.32 -17.16 17.26
C GLU A 104 0.36 -15.95 16.60
N SER A 105 0.13 -15.77 15.30
CA SER A 105 0.66 -14.65 14.52
C SER A 105 -0.19 -13.38 14.62
N MET A 106 -1.37 -13.42 15.23
CA MET A 106 -2.23 -12.25 15.39
C MET A 106 -1.59 -11.18 16.27
N ALA A 107 -1.69 -9.93 15.79
CA ALA A 107 -1.24 -8.78 16.58
C ALA A 107 -2.11 -8.62 17.86
N PRO A 108 -1.51 -8.34 19.03
CA PRO A 108 -2.26 -8.18 20.29
C PRO A 108 -3.20 -6.98 20.23
N VAL A 109 -4.36 -7.13 20.88
CA VAL A 109 -5.34 -6.04 21.01
C VAL A 109 -4.77 -4.89 21.81
N ARG A 110 -4.87 -3.69 21.25
CA ARG A 110 -4.42 -2.45 21.90
C ARG A 110 -5.25 -1.24 21.44
N GLN A 111 -5.31 -0.22 22.29
CA GLN A 111 -5.82 1.09 21.90
C GLN A 111 -4.69 1.92 21.31
N ALA A 112 -4.96 2.57 20.17
CA ALA A 112 -4.03 3.45 19.51
C ALA A 112 -4.66 4.81 19.19
N ALA A 113 -3.93 5.88 19.43
CA ALA A 113 -4.31 7.23 19.03
C ALA A 113 -3.59 7.55 17.71
N ILE A 114 -4.34 7.57 16.64
CA ILE A 114 -3.85 7.87 15.28
C ILE A 114 -4.04 9.36 15.00
N GLY A 115 -2.96 10.04 14.65
CA GLY A 115 -3.01 11.44 14.23
C GLY A 115 -3.63 11.60 12.83
N PRO A 116 -4.18 12.80 12.51
CA PRO A 116 -4.59 13.09 11.14
C PRO A 116 -3.36 13.17 10.24
N MET A 117 -3.41 12.56 9.04
CA MET A 117 -2.26 12.46 8.16
C MET A 117 -2.63 12.66 6.69
N LEU A 118 -1.65 13.03 5.89
CA LEU A 118 -1.67 12.96 4.42
C LEU A 118 -0.81 11.76 4.02
N VAL A 119 -1.40 10.77 3.36
CA VAL A 119 -0.77 9.48 3.05
C VAL A 119 -0.65 9.34 1.55
N GLY A 120 0.47 8.84 1.07
CA GLY A 120 0.61 8.45 -0.34
C GLY A 120 -0.41 7.37 -0.70
N ARG A 121 -1.10 7.54 -1.81
CA ARG A 121 -2.12 6.57 -2.27
C ARG A 121 -1.50 5.29 -2.83
N GLU A 122 -0.27 5.37 -3.29
CA GLU A 122 0.45 4.24 -3.86
C GLU A 122 1.63 3.86 -2.98
N LEU A 123 1.92 2.57 -2.93
CA LEU A 123 3.15 2.07 -2.32
C LEU A 123 4.33 2.43 -3.23
N GLU A 124 5.35 3.03 -2.66
CA GLU A 124 6.56 3.34 -3.42
C GLU A 124 7.60 2.25 -3.22
N GLU A 125 8.09 1.73 -4.33
CA GLU A 125 9.29 0.91 -4.32
C GLU A 125 10.52 1.80 -4.12
N LEU A 126 10.96 1.86 -2.89
CA LEU A 126 12.22 2.51 -2.55
C LEU A 126 13.38 1.68 -3.13
N CYS A 127 14.49 2.31 -3.41
CA CYS A 127 15.66 1.70 -4.02
C CYS A 127 15.63 1.49 -5.55
N TRP A 128 14.53 1.76 -6.24
CA TRP A 128 14.49 1.74 -7.69
C TRP A 128 14.38 3.16 -8.23
N GLU A 129 15.37 3.58 -9.00
CA GLU A 129 15.43 4.90 -9.63
C GLU A 129 15.07 4.78 -11.11
N LEU A 130 14.04 5.51 -11.53
CA LEU A 130 13.66 5.61 -12.93
C LEU A 130 14.76 6.33 -13.72
N VAL A 131 15.22 5.72 -14.80
CA VAL A 131 16.28 6.27 -15.64
C VAL A 131 15.94 6.18 -17.12
N THR A 132 16.67 6.91 -17.95
CA THR A 132 16.58 6.82 -19.41
C THR A 132 17.63 5.85 -19.97
N MET A 133 17.42 5.38 -21.19
CA MET A 133 18.32 4.40 -21.86
C MET A 133 19.75 4.90 -22.06
N ASP A 134 19.96 6.20 -22.02
CA ASP A 134 21.28 6.85 -22.14
C ASP A 134 21.96 7.13 -20.77
N ASP A 135 21.35 6.68 -19.66
CA ASP A 135 21.96 6.81 -18.35
C ASP A 135 23.38 6.17 -18.34
N PRO A 136 24.39 6.89 -17.85
CA PRO A 136 25.77 6.37 -17.84
C PRO A 136 25.94 5.06 -17.07
N ARG A 137 25.11 4.81 -16.07
CA ARG A 137 25.16 3.57 -15.29
C ARG A 137 24.67 2.37 -16.12
N LEU A 138 23.66 2.56 -16.98
CA LEU A 138 23.22 1.52 -17.92
C LEU A 138 24.24 1.28 -19.00
N THR A 139 24.79 2.33 -19.58
CA THR A 139 25.76 2.21 -20.68
C THR A 139 27.09 1.61 -20.22
N ALA A 140 27.43 1.71 -18.93
CA ALA A 140 28.55 1.03 -18.33
C ALA A 140 28.40 -0.50 -18.20
N HIS A 141 27.16 -1.02 -18.40
CA HIS A 141 26.83 -2.45 -18.30
C HIS A 141 26.27 -3.01 -19.61
N PRO A 142 27.13 -3.35 -20.61
CA PRO A 142 26.69 -3.85 -21.93
C PRO A 142 25.77 -5.09 -21.83
N ASP A 143 25.99 -5.94 -20.82
CA ASP A 143 25.20 -7.15 -20.62
C ASP A 143 23.75 -6.84 -20.22
N TRP A 144 23.52 -5.76 -19.45
CA TRP A 144 22.15 -5.30 -19.13
C TRP A 144 21.45 -4.80 -20.40
N LEU A 145 22.15 -3.98 -21.18
CA LEU A 145 21.60 -3.48 -22.46
C LEU A 145 21.28 -4.61 -23.44
N LYS A 146 22.07 -5.69 -23.43
CA LYS A 146 21.80 -6.88 -24.23
C LYS A 146 20.50 -7.54 -23.79
N GLN A 147 20.37 -7.81 -22.48
CA GLN A 147 19.16 -8.43 -21.92
C GLN A 147 17.91 -7.55 -22.17
N PHE A 148 18.01 -6.22 -22.05
CA PHE A 148 16.91 -5.32 -22.35
C PHE A 148 16.49 -5.33 -23.83
N ARG A 149 17.44 -5.50 -24.74
CA ARG A 149 17.12 -5.67 -26.16
C ARG A 149 16.43 -7.00 -26.44
N GLU A 150 16.86 -8.07 -25.79
CA GLU A 150 16.22 -9.38 -25.88
C GLU A 150 14.80 -9.34 -25.28
N PHE A 151 14.63 -8.69 -24.14
CA PHE A 151 13.33 -8.46 -23.51
C PHE A 151 12.37 -7.69 -24.42
N ALA A 152 12.83 -6.67 -25.12
CA ALA A 152 11.98 -5.88 -26.02
C ALA A 152 11.31 -6.70 -27.14
N TRP A 153 11.88 -7.88 -27.48
CA TRP A 153 11.37 -8.84 -28.46
C TRP A 153 10.67 -10.04 -27.83
N SER A 154 10.56 -10.09 -26.51
CA SER A 154 9.87 -11.15 -25.79
C SER A 154 8.41 -10.78 -25.53
N ASP A 155 7.62 -11.75 -25.05
CA ASP A 155 6.25 -11.55 -24.59
C ASP A 155 6.18 -11.31 -23.07
N LEU A 156 7.30 -11.02 -22.41
CA LEU A 156 7.37 -10.75 -20.98
C LEU A 156 6.92 -9.31 -20.69
N ASP A 157 6.26 -9.10 -19.57
CA ASP A 157 5.84 -7.78 -19.09
C ASP A 157 6.93 -7.06 -18.31
N SER A 158 7.79 -7.82 -17.62
CA SER A 158 8.92 -7.28 -16.88
C SER A 158 10.13 -8.22 -16.90
N LEU A 159 11.31 -7.64 -16.75
CA LEU A 159 12.58 -8.33 -16.51
C LEU A 159 13.35 -7.63 -15.41
N THR A 160 13.52 -8.30 -14.27
CA THR A 160 14.27 -7.79 -13.12
C THR A 160 15.59 -8.56 -12.97
N MET A 161 16.67 -7.83 -13.00
CA MET A 161 18.00 -8.33 -12.63
C MET A 161 18.25 -7.99 -11.16
N HIS A 162 18.41 -9.01 -10.34
CA HIS A 162 18.51 -8.89 -8.89
C HIS A 162 19.47 -7.79 -8.45
N GLN A 163 18.98 -6.82 -7.67
CA GLN A 163 19.74 -5.68 -7.13
C GLN A 163 20.58 -4.94 -8.18
N SER A 164 20.10 -4.84 -9.41
CA SER A 164 20.86 -4.23 -10.51
C SER A 164 20.00 -3.30 -11.36
N ALA A 165 19.19 -3.84 -12.23
CA ALA A 165 18.31 -3.06 -13.10
C ALA A 165 17.01 -3.82 -13.41
N ARG A 166 15.98 -3.08 -13.77
CA ARG A 166 14.67 -3.60 -14.15
C ARG A 166 14.18 -2.87 -15.40
N ILE A 167 13.52 -3.60 -16.28
CA ILE A 167 12.79 -3.05 -17.41
C ILE A 167 11.37 -3.62 -17.39
N GLU A 168 10.40 -2.75 -17.60
CA GLU A 168 8.98 -3.07 -17.59
C GLU A 168 8.32 -2.53 -18.87
N ARG A 169 7.34 -3.27 -19.37
CA ARG A 169 6.49 -2.84 -20.47
C ARG A 169 5.36 -1.98 -19.92
N THR A 170 5.16 -0.83 -20.49
CA THR A 170 4.06 0.08 -20.13
C THR A 170 3.27 0.44 -21.39
N GLU A 171 2.10 1.02 -21.23
CA GLU A 171 1.31 1.55 -22.35
C GLU A 171 2.07 2.58 -23.20
N LYS A 172 3.03 3.30 -22.57
CA LYS A 172 3.83 4.36 -23.22
C LYS A 172 5.16 3.86 -23.78
N GLY A 173 5.44 2.56 -23.67
CA GLY A 173 6.71 1.95 -24.08
C GLY A 173 7.38 1.19 -22.96
N PHE A 174 8.68 1.43 -22.73
CA PHE A 174 9.44 0.76 -21.68
C PHE A 174 9.82 1.72 -20.57
N GLN A 175 9.71 1.26 -19.35
CA GLN A 175 10.22 1.92 -18.16
C GLN A 175 11.46 1.17 -17.66
N ILE A 176 12.52 1.90 -17.36
CA ILE A 176 13.77 1.32 -16.92
C ILE A 176 14.13 1.91 -15.56
N CYS A 177 14.46 1.02 -14.63
CA CYS A 177 14.90 1.41 -13.30
C CYS A 177 16.27 0.80 -12.98
N ILE A 178 17.07 1.54 -12.25
CA ILE A 178 18.34 1.07 -11.66
C ILE A 178 18.16 0.92 -10.16
N TYR A 179 18.66 -0.18 -9.61
CA TYR A 179 18.66 -0.42 -8.18
C TYR A 179 19.73 0.43 -7.48
N ASN A 180 19.26 1.28 -6.57
CA ASN A 180 20.12 2.04 -5.66
C ASN A 180 20.01 1.41 -4.28
N ARG A 181 21.09 0.77 -3.82
CA ARG A 181 21.13 0.28 -2.45
C ARG A 181 21.06 1.47 -1.49
N THR A 182 20.01 1.50 -0.70
CA THR A 182 19.78 2.51 0.33
C THR A 182 19.65 1.79 1.67
N ASP A 183 20.36 2.22 2.69
CA ASP A 183 20.14 1.74 4.04
C ASP A 183 18.98 2.50 4.72
N TYR A 184 18.57 2.01 5.89
CA TYR A 184 17.43 2.57 6.61
C TYR A 184 17.64 4.04 7.02
N ASP A 185 18.84 4.40 7.44
CA ASP A 185 19.14 5.76 7.89
C ASP A 185 19.18 6.73 6.69
N GLU A 186 19.72 6.31 5.56
CA GLU A 186 19.70 7.06 4.30
C GLU A 186 18.27 7.27 3.80
N LEU A 187 17.41 6.22 3.90
CA LEU A 187 16.01 6.31 3.57
C LEU A 187 15.30 7.34 4.41
N LEU A 188 15.42 7.27 5.75
CA LEU A 188 14.81 8.24 6.65
C LEU A 188 15.26 9.67 6.36
N ALA A 189 16.58 9.88 6.15
CA ALA A 189 17.12 11.19 5.80
C ALA A 189 16.61 11.70 4.44
N GLY A 190 16.37 10.81 3.49
CA GLY A 190 15.78 11.12 2.19
C GLY A 190 14.33 11.57 2.30
N LEU A 191 13.53 10.87 3.09
CA LEU A 191 12.12 11.21 3.36
C LEU A 191 12.01 12.54 4.10
N GLU A 192 12.82 12.75 5.14
CA GLU A 192 12.83 13.99 5.92
C GLU A 192 13.12 15.22 5.05
N LYS A 193 14.07 15.13 4.10
CA LYS A 193 14.36 16.20 3.14
C LYS A 193 13.17 16.53 2.25
N GLN A 194 12.28 15.59 1.98
CA GLN A 194 11.04 15.79 1.24
C GLN A 194 9.88 16.25 2.13
N GLY A 195 10.08 16.31 3.45
CA GLY A 195 9.05 16.61 4.44
C GLY A 195 8.08 15.43 4.64
N LEU A 196 8.54 14.23 4.39
CA LEU A 196 7.81 12.96 4.55
C LEU A 196 8.38 12.17 5.73
N SER A 197 7.63 11.18 6.19
CA SER A 197 8.06 10.19 7.19
C SER A 197 7.42 8.84 6.89
N LEU A 198 8.03 7.78 7.37
CA LEU A 198 7.34 6.49 7.43
C LEU A 198 6.23 6.53 8.48
N PRO A 199 5.14 5.80 8.28
CA PRO A 199 4.14 5.62 9.33
C PRO A 199 4.74 4.86 10.52
N THR A 200 4.23 5.11 11.70
CA THR A 200 4.47 4.26 12.87
C THR A 200 3.82 2.89 12.68
N ALA A 201 4.17 1.91 13.50
CA ALA A 201 3.54 0.59 13.45
C ALA A 201 2.01 0.64 13.66
N ASP A 202 1.53 1.55 14.50
CA ASP A 202 0.09 1.72 14.75
C ASP A 202 -0.60 2.43 13.58
N GLU A 203 0.01 3.46 13.02
CA GLU A 203 -0.50 4.14 11.81
C GLU A 203 -0.54 3.15 10.63
N TRP A 204 0.53 2.38 10.42
CA TRP A 204 0.57 1.36 9.38
C TRP A 204 -0.53 0.30 9.56
N ALA A 205 -0.71 -0.24 10.77
CA ALA A 205 -1.76 -1.21 11.06
C ALA A 205 -3.17 -0.62 10.83
N TYR A 206 -3.38 0.66 11.12
CA TYR A 206 -4.63 1.36 10.87
C TYR A 206 -4.89 1.54 9.37
N LEU A 207 -3.87 1.97 8.61
CA LEU A 207 -3.96 2.17 7.16
C LEU A 207 -4.23 0.84 6.44
N CYS A 208 -3.46 -0.22 6.74
CA CYS A 208 -3.66 -1.54 6.16
C CYS A 208 -5.05 -2.13 6.44
N GLY A 209 -5.60 -1.85 7.62
CA GLY A 209 -6.95 -2.28 7.99
C GLY A 209 -8.06 -1.45 7.34
N GLY A 210 -7.76 -0.30 6.74
CA GLY A 210 -8.75 0.59 6.16
C GLY A 210 -9.87 1.01 7.13
N GLY A 211 -9.61 1.01 8.44
CA GLY A 211 -10.60 1.25 9.50
C GLY A 211 -11.50 0.04 9.81
N CYS A 212 -11.31 -1.09 9.14
CA CYS A 212 -12.04 -2.33 9.42
C CYS A 212 -11.62 -2.93 10.77
N ARG A 213 -12.57 -3.60 11.45
CA ARG A 213 -12.32 -4.36 12.69
C ARG A 213 -12.29 -5.87 12.44
N THR A 214 -12.14 -6.28 11.20
CA THR A 214 -11.98 -7.65 10.76
C THR A 214 -10.51 -8.01 10.61
N LEU A 215 -10.18 -9.29 10.64
CA LEU A 215 -8.80 -9.78 10.52
C LEU A 215 -8.17 -9.36 9.20
N PHE A 216 -8.96 -9.41 8.13
CA PHE A 216 -8.61 -8.90 6.80
C PHE A 216 -9.56 -7.77 6.43
N PRO A 217 -9.22 -6.88 5.50
CA PRO A 217 -10.15 -5.84 5.04
C PRO A 217 -11.49 -6.39 4.54
N TRP A 218 -11.51 -7.55 3.94
CA TRP A 218 -12.72 -8.22 3.41
C TRP A 218 -13.50 -9.04 4.44
N GLY A 219 -13.01 -9.24 5.67
CA GLY A 219 -13.71 -9.99 6.71
C GLY A 219 -12.79 -10.80 7.63
N ASP A 220 -13.40 -11.68 8.43
CA ASP A 220 -12.68 -12.53 9.40
C ASP A 220 -12.38 -13.94 8.87
N GLY A 221 -12.75 -14.24 7.63
CA GLY A 221 -12.47 -15.51 6.97
C GLY A 221 -11.31 -15.39 6.01
N MET A 222 -10.53 -16.44 5.90
CA MET A 222 -9.53 -16.59 4.86
C MET A 222 -10.07 -17.54 3.79
N ASP A 223 -10.26 -17.00 2.60
CA ASP A 223 -10.68 -17.74 1.41
C ASP A 223 -9.68 -17.50 0.29
N TYR A 224 -8.83 -18.48 0.07
CA TYR A 224 -7.78 -18.43 -0.94
C TYR A 224 -8.34 -18.19 -2.35
N SER A 225 -9.43 -18.87 -2.72
CA SER A 225 -9.99 -18.78 -4.06
C SER A 225 -10.59 -17.41 -4.39
N MET A 226 -11.14 -16.72 -3.39
CA MET A 226 -11.76 -15.40 -3.57
C MET A 226 -10.75 -14.25 -3.62
N HIS A 227 -9.64 -14.36 -2.90
CA HIS A 227 -8.82 -13.19 -2.58
C HIS A 227 -7.44 -13.20 -3.21
N LEU A 228 -6.85 -14.35 -3.46
CA LEU A 228 -5.61 -14.42 -4.22
C LEU A 228 -5.87 -14.25 -5.72
N HIS A 229 -6.96 -14.79 -6.24
CA HIS A 229 -7.40 -14.52 -7.61
C HIS A 229 -7.78 -13.05 -7.85
N HIS A 230 -8.17 -12.32 -6.80
CA HIS A 230 -8.44 -10.89 -6.91
C HIS A 230 -7.19 -10.09 -7.29
N PHE A 231 -6.02 -10.52 -6.89
CA PHE A 231 -4.74 -9.89 -7.24
C PHE A 231 -4.16 -10.40 -8.57
N GLU A 232 -4.67 -11.49 -9.09
CA GLU A 232 -4.20 -12.11 -10.34
C GLU A 232 -5.09 -11.79 -11.55
N SER A 233 -6.28 -11.21 -11.33
CA SER A 233 -7.22 -10.91 -12.42
C SER A 233 -6.92 -9.54 -13.02
N PRO A 234 -6.64 -9.44 -14.34
CA PRO A 234 -6.47 -8.17 -15.02
C PRO A 234 -7.68 -7.22 -14.87
N GLU A 235 -8.88 -7.78 -14.66
CA GLU A 235 -10.10 -6.99 -14.41
C GLU A 235 -10.09 -6.28 -13.05
N ASP A 236 -9.24 -6.72 -12.14
CA ASP A 236 -9.08 -6.17 -10.79
C ASP A 236 -7.85 -5.25 -10.67
N GLU A 237 -6.92 -5.29 -11.64
CA GLU A 237 -5.78 -4.35 -11.72
C GLU A 237 -6.25 -2.89 -11.86
N ASP A 238 -7.41 -2.66 -12.49
CA ASP A 238 -8.02 -1.34 -12.63
C ASP A 238 -8.76 -0.85 -11.36
N LYS A 239 -8.83 -1.67 -10.31
CA LYS A 239 -9.35 -1.27 -9.01
C LYS A 239 -8.17 -1.01 -8.08
N PRO A 240 -7.69 0.25 -8.01
CA PRO A 240 -6.61 0.56 -7.10
C PRO A 240 -6.99 0.09 -5.68
N PHE A 241 -6.03 -0.46 -4.98
CA PHE A 241 -6.11 -0.66 -3.54
C PHE A 241 -6.17 0.74 -2.93
N ASP A 242 -7.34 1.32 -2.92
CA ASP A 242 -7.61 2.53 -2.18
C ASP A 242 -7.60 2.14 -0.69
N MET A 243 -6.40 2.24 -0.10
CA MET A 243 -6.21 2.10 1.34
C MET A 243 -6.86 3.25 2.08
#